data_a3021010c6ec433570e096822d441ac2
#
_entry.id   a3021010c6ec433570e096822d441ac2
#
_cell.length_a   1.000
_cell.length_b   1.000
_cell.length_c   1.000
_cell.angle_alpha   90.00
_cell.angle_beta   90.00
_cell.angle_gamma   90.00
#
_symmetry.space_group_name_H-M   'P 1'
#
loop_
_entity.id
_entity.type
_entity.pdbx_description
1 polymer ?
#
loop_
_entity_poly.entity_id
_entity_poly.type
_entity_poly.pdbx_seq_one_letter_code
_entity_poly.pdbx_strand_id
1 'polypeptide(L)'
;FGILEALETLLSHDWNPSYNFYFCFGQDEEIGGRNGAGVAAAMCREKGITFRTIFDEAGTISVGSVPGLENTPVALIGVAEKGYISVEVGFEQPGGHSSMPDKENAILSASAFITSLNEDPIFKPEFTEPLQGFMTHLAPEMSFGLKWAFGLRPLTNSLILSNYQGSSTGRALTTNTAVAT
;
A
#
# COMPACT_ATOMS: atom_id res chain seq x y z
N PHE A 1 19.74 -4.08 13.08
CA PHE A 1 20.52 -4.94 14.00
C PHE A 1 20.27 -6.41 13.68
N GLY A 2 19.01 -6.90 13.67
CA GLY A 2 18.69 -8.31 13.45
C GLY A 2 19.27 -8.92 12.16
N ILE A 3 19.31 -8.16 11.07
CA ILE A 3 19.92 -8.61 9.80
C ILE A 3 21.43 -8.90 10.00
N LEU A 4 22.12 -8.03 10.71
CA LEU A 4 23.56 -8.20 10.95
C LEU A 4 23.85 -9.39 11.88
N GLU A 5 23.04 -9.59 12.92
CA GLU A 5 23.12 -10.77 13.80
C GLU A 5 22.85 -12.09 13.05
N ALA A 6 21.84 -12.06 12.16
CA ALA A 6 21.56 -13.22 11.31
C ALA A 6 22.73 -13.55 10.37
N LEU A 7 23.35 -12.51 9.79
CA LEU A 7 24.52 -12.67 8.92
C LEU A 7 25.71 -13.23 9.68
N GLU A 8 26.02 -12.71 10.88
CA GLU A 8 27.07 -13.23 11.75
C GLU A 8 26.83 -14.70 12.10
N THR A 9 25.61 -15.05 12.46
CA THR A 9 25.21 -16.43 12.76
C THR A 9 25.44 -17.35 11.55
N LEU A 10 25.01 -16.95 10.38
CA LEU A 10 25.17 -17.74 9.15
C LEU A 10 26.66 -17.92 8.80
N LEU A 11 27.45 -16.86 8.88
CA LEU A 11 28.88 -16.91 8.58
C LEU A 11 29.66 -17.79 9.59
N SER A 12 29.24 -17.75 10.87
CA SER A 12 29.85 -18.62 11.87
C SER A 12 29.57 -20.13 11.66
N HIS A 13 28.59 -20.46 10.82
CA HIS A 13 28.27 -21.83 10.40
C HIS A 13 28.74 -22.13 8.96
N ASP A 14 29.75 -21.44 8.48
CA ASP A 14 30.35 -21.63 7.15
C ASP A 14 29.35 -21.44 5.99
N TRP A 15 28.36 -20.58 6.17
CA TRP A 15 27.39 -20.27 5.10
C TRP A 15 28.10 -19.61 3.91
N ASN A 16 28.00 -20.26 2.76
CA ASN A 16 28.56 -19.77 1.51
C ASN A 16 27.44 -19.61 0.47
N PRO A 17 26.89 -18.41 0.29
CA PRO A 17 25.78 -18.18 -0.62
C PRO A 17 26.17 -18.31 -2.09
N SER A 18 25.26 -18.86 -2.89
CA SER A 18 25.44 -18.96 -4.36
C SER A 18 25.22 -17.65 -5.10
N TYR A 19 24.75 -16.61 -4.42
CA TYR A 19 24.45 -15.30 -4.98
C TYR A 19 25.05 -14.20 -4.12
N ASN A 20 25.28 -13.04 -4.73
CA ASN A 20 25.69 -11.85 -4.00
C ASN A 20 24.48 -11.26 -3.24
N PHE A 21 24.72 -10.86 -2.00
CA PHE A 21 23.76 -10.13 -1.18
C PHE A 21 24.23 -8.69 -1.04
N TYR A 22 23.30 -7.77 -1.25
CA TYR A 22 23.51 -6.34 -1.08
C TYR A 22 22.59 -5.86 0.04
N PHE A 23 23.15 -5.18 1.00
CA PHE A 23 22.41 -4.62 2.13
C PHE A 23 22.42 -3.10 1.99
N CYS A 24 21.25 -2.50 1.96
CA CYS A 24 21.06 -1.06 1.91
C CYS A 24 20.32 -0.60 3.17
N PHE A 25 20.91 0.31 3.92
CA PHE A 25 20.29 0.92 5.09
C PHE A 25 20.14 2.42 4.79
N GLY A 26 18.92 2.87 4.63
CA GLY A 26 18.57 4.28 4.42
C GLY A 26 18.04 4.93 5.69
N GLN A 27 18.00 6.25 5.73
CA GLN A 27 17.52 7.03 6.89
C GLN A 27 16.31 7.90 6.58
N ASP A 28 15.88 7.96 5.33
CA ASP A 28 14.87 8.92 4.85
C ASP A 28 13.75 8.25 4.03
N GLU A 29 13.48 6.98 4.26
CA GLU A 29 12.48 6.20 3.53
C GLU A 29 11.08 6.84 3.70
N GLU A 30 10.66 7.19 4.92
CA GLU A 30 9.38 7.77 5.28
C GLU A 30 9.08 9.14 4.63
N ILE A 31 10.11 9.79 4.07
CA ILE A 31 10.00 11.05 3.34
C ILE A 31 10.40 10.90 1.86
N GLY A 32 10.37 9.68 1.33
CA GLY A 32 10.58 9.35 -0.07
C GLY A 32 11.97 8.86 -0.45
N GLY A 33 12.86 8.59 0.50
CA GLY A 33 14.12 7.86 0.32
C GLY A 33 15.17 8.51 -0.60
N ARG A 34 15.04 9.80 -0.90
CA ARG A 34 15.88 10.45 -1.93
C ARG A 34 17.37 10.40 -1.64
N ASN A 35 17.76 10.55 -0.37
CA ASN A 35 19.16 10.59 0.07
C ASN A 35 19.65 9.24 0.61
N GLY A 36 18.77 8.27 0.79
CA GLY A 36 19.04 6.89 1.21
C GLY A 36 18.87 5.90 0.07
N ALA A 37 17.71 5.24 0.01
CA ALA A 37 17.41 4.20 -0.98
C ALA A 37 17.55 4.69 -2.44
N GLY A 38 17.18 5.94 -2.74
CA GLY A 38 17.33 6.54 -4.06
C GLY A 38 18.79 6.62 -4.52
N VAL A 39 19.71 7.00 -3.63
CA VAL A 39 21.14 7.03 -3.91
C VAL A 39 21.68 5.63 -4.12
N ALA A 40 21.29 4.68 -3.27
CA ALA A 40 21.69 3.28 -3.41
C ALA A 40 21.21 2.68 -4.75
N ALA A 41 19.97 2.94 -5.13
CA ALA A 41 19.40 2.50 -6.40
C ALA A 41 20.15 3.11 -7.61
N ALA A 42 20.48 4.41 -7.55
CA ALA A 42 21.28 5.08 -8.59
C ALA A 42 22.67 4.44 -8.72
N MET A 43 23.33 4.17 -7.60
CA MET A 43 24.65 3.54 -7.55
C MET A 43 24.64 2.11 -8.12
N CYS A 44 23.60 1.34 -7.81
CA CYS A 44 23.43 0.00 -8.38
C CYS A 44 23.23 0.05 -9.89
N ARG A 45 22.42 1.01 -10.37
CA ARG A 45 22.18 1.23 -11.81
C ARG A 45 23.47 1.60 -12.53
N GLU A 46 24.25 2.53 -11.98
CA GLU A 46 25.53 2.96 -12.54
C GLU A 46 26.52 1.80 -12.66
N LYS A 47 26.54 0.91 -11.68
CA LYS A 47 27.38 -0.30 -11.67
C LYS A 47 26.81 -1.46 -12.49
N GLY A 48 25.67 -1.30 -13.14
CA GLY A 48 25.03 -2.36 -13.93
C GLY A 48 24.52 -3.54 -13.08
N ILE A 49 24.28 -3.32 -11.78
CA ILE A 49 23.78 -4.36 -10.89
C ILE A 49 22.28 -4.54 -11.13
N THR A 50 21.88 -5.78 -11.44
CA THR A 50 20.48 -6.20 -11.52
C THR A 50 20.16 -7.19 -10.41
N PHE A 51 19.02 -7.02 -9.78
CA PHE A 51 18.59 -7.88 -8.68
C PHE A 51 17.61 -8.95 -9.18
N ARG A 52 17.82 -10.18 -8.75
CA ARG A 52 16.83 -11.25 -8.93
C ARG A 52 15.64 -11.06 -8.00
N THR A 53 15.88 -10.58 -6.80
CA THR A 53 14.87 -10.35 -5.77
C THR A 53 15.32 -9.17 -4.92
N ILE A 54 14.37 -8.36 -4.49
CA ILE A 54 14.56 -7.30 -3.50
C ILE A 54 13.63 -7.63 -2.35
N PHE A 55 14.19 -7.62 -1.13
CA PHE A 55 13.44 -7.71 0.11
C PHE A 55 13.48 -6.34 0.76
N ASP A 56 12.33 -5.81 1.07
CA ASP A 56 12.18 -4.56 1.78
C ASP A 56 11.68 -4.81 3.21
N GLU A 57 11.56 -3.77 3.98
CA GLU A 57 10.99 -3.85 5.32
C GLU A 57 9.49 -4.16 5.25
N ALA A 58 8.90 -4.35 6.39
CA ALA A 58 7.52 -4.64 6.65
C ALA A 58 7.17 -6.12 6.75
N GLY A 59 5.96 -6.31 7.13
CA GLY A 59 5.41 -7.63 7.43
C GLY A 59 5.56 -8.00 8.91
N THR A 60 4.47 -8.42 9.46
CA THR A 60 4.40 -8.89 10.83
C THR A 60 3.73 -10.25 10.87
N ILE A 61 4.11 -11.07 11.85
CA ILE A 61 3.31 -12.22 12.22
C ILE A 61 2.37 -11.76 13.33
N SER A 62 1.08 -11.73 13.07
CA SER A 62 0.08 -11.23 14.01
C SER A 62 -1.05 -12.24 14.22
N VAL A 63 -1.68 -12.18 15.39
CA VAL A 63 -2.88 -12.96 15.73
C VAL A 63 -4.06 -12.01 15.75
N GLY A 64 -5.19 -12.41 15.20
CA GLY A 64 -6.42 -11.62 15.17
C GLY A 64 -6.44 -10.44 14.20
N SER A 65 -5.45 -10.30 13.34
CA SER A 65 -5.38 -9.22 12.35
C SER A 65 -6.25 -9.47 11.11
N VAL A 66 -6.61 -10.72 10.86
CA VAL A 66 -7.42 -11.11 9.70
C VAL A 66 -8.77 -11.60 10.18
N PRO A 67 -9.89 -10.95 9.80
CA PRO A 67 -11.22 -11.40 10.14
C PRO A 67 -11.46 -12.86 9.69
N GLY A 68 -11.97 -13.67 10.60
CA GLY A 68 -12.18 -15.11 10.37
C GLY A 68 -10.98 -15.99 10.73
N LEU A 69 -9.87 -15.40 11.21
CA LEU A 69 -8.66 -16.08 11.68
C LEU A 69 -8.19 -15.51 13.02
N GLU A 70 -9.12 -15.31 13.95
CA GLU A 70 -8.91 -14.57 15.21
C GLU A 70 -7.85 -15.22 16.13
N ASN A 71 -7.66 -16.54 16.04
CA ASN A 71 -6.74 -17.30 16.88
C ASN A 71 -5.55 -17.91 16.10
N THR A 72 -5.44 -17.60 14.82
CA THR A 72 -4.39 -18.17 13.94
C THR A 72 -3.30 -17.11 13.72
N PRO A 73 -2.03 -17.43 13.98
CA PRO A 73 -0.93 -16.56 13.56
C PRO A 73 -0.89 -16.44 12.04
N VAL A 74 -0.90 -15.22 11.53
CA VAL A 74 -0.82 -14.92 10.11
C VAL A 74 0.42 -14.09 9.83
N ALA A 75 1.31 -14.58 8.98
CA ALA A 75 2.42 -13.82 8.44
C ALA A 75 1.96 -13.13 7.15
N LEU A 76 1.97 -11.80 7.15
CA LEU A 76 1.66 -11.01 5.97
C LEU A 76 2.95 -10.70 5.21
N ILE A 77 2.97 -11.05 3.93
CA ILE A 77 4.10 -10.77 3.03
C ILE A 77 3.59 -9.83 1.95
N GLY A 78 4.15 -8.62 1.90
CA GLY A 78 3.88 -7.67 0.82
C GLY A 78 4.53 -8.16 -0.47
N VAL A 79 3.75 -8.25 -1.53
CA VAL A 79 4.24 -8.72 -2.86
C VAL A 79 4.09 -7.64 -3.93
N ALA A 80 3.47 -6.51 -3.60
CA ALA A 80 3.30 -5.36 -4.46
C ALA A 80 3.04 -4.11 -3.64
N GLU A 81 3.35 -2.98 -4.21
CA GLU A 81 3.10 -1.66 -3.63
C GLU A 81 2.38 -0.77 -4.66
N LYS A 82 1.50 0.10 -4.18
CA LYS A 82 0.83 1.08 -5.03
C LYS A 82 1.76 2.26 -5.29
N GLY A 83 1.70 2.80 -6.51
CA GLY A 83 2.38 4.05 -6.83
C GLY A 83 1.83 5.22 -6.00
N TYR A 84 2.67 6.22 -5.77
CA TYR A 84 2.33 7.46 -5.07
C TYR A 84 2.50 8.65 -6.00
N ILE A 85 1.57 9.61 -5.93
CA ILE A 85 1.63 10.87 -6.65
C ILE A 85 1.07 12.01 -5.78
N SER A 86 1.75 13.15 -5.77
CA SER A 86 1.22 14.41 -5.27
C SER A 86 0.76 15.26 -6.44
N VAL A 87 -0.44 15.82 -6.32
CA VAL A 87 -1.02 16.72 -7.33
C VAL A 87 -1.37 18.03 -6.63
N GLU A 88 -0.85 19.13 -7.15
CA GLU A 88 -1.24 20.47 -6.71
C GLU A 88 -2.34 21.00 -7.63
N VAL A 89 -3.44 21.44 -7.02
CA VAL A 89 -4.58 22.02 -7.74
C VAL A 89 -4.78 23.44 -7.24
N GLY A 90 -4.53 24.42 -8.11
CA GLY A 90 -4.71 25.84 -7.82
C GLY A 90 -6.10 26.34 -8.24
N PHE A 91 -6.70 27.17 -7.40
CA PHE A 91 -7.94 27.90 -7.70
C PHE A 91 -7.66 29.40 -7.58
N GLU A 92 -7.78 30.11 -8.68
CA GLU A 92 -7.50 31.54 -8.75
C GLU A 92 -8.73 32.33 -9.17
N GLN A 93 -8.89 33.50 -8.62
CA GLN A 93 -9.95 34.46 -8.98
C GLN A 93 -9.48 35.89 -8.73
N PRO A 94 -9.87 36.86 -9.58
CA PRO A 94 -9.66 38.28 -9.29
C PRO A 94 -10.27 38.68 -7.96
N GLY A 95 -9.57 39.46 -7.19
CA GLY A 95 -10.07 40.01 -5.93
C GLY A 95 -11.24 40.98 -6.16
N GLY A 96 -12.14 41.08 -5.18
CA GLY A 96 -13.30 41.97 -5.22
C GLY A 96 -13.56 42.62 -3.86
N HIS A 97 -14.55 43.50 -3.80
CA HIS A 97 -14.94 44.17 -2.57
C HIS A 97 -15.83 43.23 -1.73
N SER A 98 -15.46 43.02 -0.48
CA SER A 98 -16.15 42.05 0.38
C SER A 98 -17.63 42.36 0.66
N SER A 99 -18.08 43.62 0.51
CA SER A 99 -19.48 43.99 0.66
C SER A 99 -20.33 43.73 -0.59
N MET A 100 -19.68 43.38 -1.70
CA MET A 100 -20.33 43.04 -3.00
C MET A 100 -19.68 41.74 -3.53
N PRO A 101 -19.86 40.62 -2.82
CA PRO A 101 -19.19 39.39 -3.19
C PRO A 101 -19.81 38.79 -4.46
N ASP A 102 -18.96 38.23 -5.30
CA ASP A 102 -19.40 37.37 -6.40
C ASP A 102 -20.06 36.09 -5.85
N LYS A 103 -20.98 35.52 -6.64
CA LYS A 103 -21.65 34.26 -6.27
C LYS A 103 -20.66 33.07 -6.19
N GLU A 104 -19.63 33.14 -6.99
CA GLU A 104 -18.57 32.12 -7.06
C GLU A 104 -17.25 32.76 -6.62
N ASN A 105 -16.43 32.00 -5.92
CA ASN A 105 -15.09 32.43 -5.54
C ASN A 105 -14.16 31.20 -5.46
N ALA A 106 -12.85 31.47 -5.48
CA ALA A 106 -11.82 30.43 -5.48
C ALA A 106 -11.96 29.45 -4.30
N ILE A 107 -12.38 29.94 -3.12
CA ILE A 107 -12.57 29.11 -1.93
C ILE A 107 -13.76 28.16 -2.11
N LEU A 108 -14.88 28.63 -2.68
CA LEU A 108 -16.04 27.80 -2.98
C LEU A 108 -15.70 26.72 -4.02
N SER A 109 -14.94 27.11 -5.05
CA SER A 109 -14.49 26.16 -6.08
C SER A 109 -13.57 25.09 -5.50
N ALA A 110 -12.61 25.47 -4.65
CA ALA A 110 -11.74 24.54 -3.93
C ALA A 110 -12.54 23.61 -3.01
N SER A 111 -13.51 24.16 -2.27
CA SER A 111 -14.38 23.36 -1.38
C SER A 111 -15.23 22.36 -2.17
N ALA A 112 -15.80 22.76 -3.29
CA ALA A 112 -16.57 21.88 -4.17
C ALA A 112 -15.69 20.75 -4.73
N PHE A 113 -14.47 21.05 -5.14
CA PHE A 113 -13.51 20.05 -5.60
C PHE A 113 -13.17 19.04 -4.51
N ILE A 114 -12.82 19.51 -3.30
CA ILE A 114 -12.53 18.64 -2.16
C ILE A 114 -13.73 17.75 -1.82
N THR A 115 -14.93 18.31 -1.83
CA THR A 115 -16.17 17.56 -1.59
C THR A 115 -16.35 16.46 -2.63
N SER A 116 -16.15 16.79 -3.91
CA SER A 116 -16.30 15.82 -5.01
C SER A 116 -15.32 14.64 -4.92
N LEU A 117 -14.10 14.85 -4.40
CA LEU A 117 -13.15 13.77 -4.19
C LEU A 117 -13.64 12.70 -3.20
N ASN A 118 -14.49 13.09 -2.25
CA ASN A 118 -15.04 12.19 -1.25
C ASN A 118 -16.40 11.58 -1.66
N GLU A 119 -17.24 12.35 -2.35
CA GLU A 119 -18.64 11.96 -2.66
C GLU A 119 -18.75 11.21 -3.99
N ASP A 120 -17.88 11.52 -4.93
CA ASP A 120 -17.87 10.85 -6.25
C ASP A 120 -16.51 10.19 -6.48
N PRO A 121 -16.30 9.00 -5.92
CA PRO A 121 -15.01 8.33 -6.02
C PRO A 121 -14.67 8.00 -7.47
N ILE A 122 -13.62 8.65 -7.97
CA ILE A 122 -13.08 8.46 -9.32
C ILE A 122 -12.66 6.99 -9.55
N PHE A 123 -12.30 6.31 -8.49
CA PHE A 123 -11.76 4.96 -8.55
C PHE A 123 -12.79 3.94 -8.07
N LYS A 124 -12.99 2.89 -8.88
CA LYS A 124 -13.86 1.77 -8.52
C LYS A 124 -13.07 0.71 -7.75
N PRO A 125 -13.68 0.11 -6.72
CA PRO A 125 -13.07 -1.01 -6.02
C PRO A 125 -12.91 -2.22 -6.94
N GLU A 126 -11.76 -2.87 -6.85
CA GLU A 126 -11.46 -4.07 -7.62
C GLU A 126 -10.61 -5.08 -6.82
N PHE A 127 -10.63 -6.33 -7.26
CA PHE A 127 -9.72 -7.34 -6.75
C PHE A 127 -8.41 -7.30 -7.55
N THR A 128 -7.39 -6.71 -6.94
CA THR A 128 -6.03 -6.77 -7.47
C THR A 128 -5.45 -8.18 -7.38
N GLU A 129 -4.45 -8.50 -8.20
CA GLU A 129 -3.78 -9.81 -8.16
C GLU A 129 -3.23 -10.15 -6.77
N PRO A 130 -2.52 -9.26 -6.05
CA PRO A 130 -2.07 -9.53 -4.68
C PRO A 130 -3.23 -9.86 -3.73
N LEU A 131 -4.34 -9.14 -3.81
CA LEU A 131 -5.51 -9.40 -2.97
C LEU A 131 -6.19 -10.73 -3.30
N GLN A 132 -6.23 -11.10 -4.57
CA GLN A 132 -6.73 -12.42 -4.99
C GLN A 132 -5.86 -13.55 -4.44
N GLY A 133 -4.53 -13.39 -4.50
CA GLY A 133 -3.57 -14.32 -3.92
C GLY A 133 -3.76 -14.46 -2.41
N PHE A 134 -3.85 -13.34 -1.70
CA PHE A 134 -4.13 -13.28 -0.27
C PHE A 134 -5.39 -14.10 0.09
N MET A 135 -6.50 -13.83 -0.57
CA MET A 135 -7.76 -14.55 -0.32
C MET A 135 -7.64 -16.05 -0.64
N THR A 136 -6.95 -16.40 -1.71
CA THR A 136 -6.78 -17.81 -2.13
C THR A 136 -5.99 -18.60 -1.10
N HIS A 137 -4.95 -18.01 -0.53
CA HIS A 137 -4.11 -18.66 0.47
C HIS A 137 -4.78 -18.74 1.84
N LEU A 138 -5.57 -17.73 2.23
CA LEU A 138 -6.21 -17.72 3.55
C LEU A 138 -7.56 -18.45 3.59
N ALA A 139 -8.29 -18.50 2.48
CA ALA A 139 -9.63 -19.12 2.44
C ALA A 139 -9.67 -20.55 3.01
N PRO A 140 -8.69 -21.43 2.77
CA PRO A 140 -8.68 -22.77 3.35
C PRO A 140 -8.67 -22.81 4.88
N GLU A 141 -8.12 -21.80 5.52
CA GLU A 141 -7.98 -21.70 6.98
C GLU A 141 -9.17 -21.00 7.67
N MET A 142 -10.03 -20.36 6.88
CA MET A 142 -11.16 -19.59 7.39
C MET A 142 -12.36 -20.48 7.79
N SER A 143 -13.31 -19.91 8.51
CA SER A 143 -14.58 -20.55 8.82
C SER A 143 -15.36 -20.95 7.57
N PHE A 144 -16.23 -21.96 7.68
CA PHE A 144 -16.96 -22.53 6.54
C PHE A 144 -17.67 -21.47 5.68
N GLY A 145 -18.33 -20.51 6.29
CA GLY A 145 -19.06 -19.46 5.58
C GLY A 145 -18.14 -18.55 4.74
N LEU A 146 -17.00 -18.13 5.29
CA LEU A 146 -16.01 -17.33 4.59
C LEU A 146 -15.30 -18.13 3.51
N LYS A 147 -14.92 -19.37 3.82
CA LYS A 147 -14.36 -20.31 2.82
C LYS A 147 -15.26 -20.44 1.61
N TRP A 148 -16.55 -20.60 1.84
CA TRP A 148 -17.54 -20.70 0.78
C TRP A 148 -17.69 -19.38 0.01
N ALA A 149 -17.75 -18.25 0.70
CA ALA A 149 -17.81 -16.93 0.08
C ALA A 149 -16.62 -16.68 -0.84
N PHE A 150 -15.41 -16.98 -0.39
CA PHE A 150 -14.21 -16.82 -1.21
C PHE A 150 -14.09 -17.87 -2.33
N GLY A 151 -14.59 -19.09 -2.13
CA GLY A 151 -14.58 -20.14 -3.12
C GLY A 151 -15.57 -19.92 -4.28
N LEU A 152 -16.66 -19.19 -4.05
CA LEU A 152 -17.70 -18.91 -5.06
C LEU A 152 -17.50 -17.58 -5.79
N ARG A 153 -16.34 -16.96 -5.73
CA ARG A 153 -16.05 -15.88 -6.66
C ARG A 153 -16.20 -16.39 -8.12
N PRO A 154 -16.76 -15.62 -9.04
CA PRO A 154 -17.13 -14.20 -8.99
C PRO A 154 -18.53 -13.88 -8.44
N LEU A 155 -19.34 -14.85 -8.03
CA LEU A 155 -20.72 -14.60 -7.56
C LEU A 155 -20.79 -13.73 -6.30
N THR A 156 -19.78 -13.83 -5.43
CA THR A 156 -19.69 -13.13 -4.15
C THR A 156 -18.79 -11.90 -4.19
N ASN A 157 -18.18 -11.58 -5.32
CA ASN A 157 -17.22 -10.47 -5.44
C ASN A 157 -17.78 -9.13 -4.95
N SER A 158 -18.99 -8.77 -5.35
CA SER A 158 -19.61 -7.48 -4.96
C SER A 158 -19.83 -7.40 -3.44
N LEU A 159 -20.24 -8.50 -2.82
CA LEU A 159 -20.43 -8.56 -1.37
C LEU A 159 -19.10 -8.43 -0.62
N ILE A 160 -18.09 -9.13 -1.07
CA ILE A 160 -16.75 -9.08 -0.45
C ILE A 160 -16.16 -7.67 -0.60
N LEU A 161 -16.18 -7.08 -1.79
CA LEU A 161 -15.71 -5.71 -2.04
C LEU A 161 -16.46 -4.69 -1.18
N SER A 162 -17.77 -4.80 -1.08
CA SER A 162 -18.58 -3.92 -0.22
C SER A 162 -18.16 -4.02 1.25
N ASN A 163 -17.83 -5.21 1.73
CA ASN A 163 -17.31 -5.38 3.09
C ASN A 163 -15.94 -4.72 3.28
N TYR A 164 -15.02 -4.87 2.31
CA TYR A 164 -13.71 -4.20 2.33
C TYR A 164 -13.84 -2.68 2.32
N GLN A 165 -14.81 -2.13 1.59
CA GLN A 165 -15.06 -0.69 1.55
C GLN A 165 -15.51 -0.11 2.91
N GLY A 166 -15.96 -0.93 3.84
CA GLY A 166 -16.34 -0.53 5.20
C GLY A 166 -15.19 -0.08 6.10
N SER A 167 -13.92 -0.32 5.71
CA SER A 167 -12.75 0.06 6.51
C SER A 167 -11.72 0.82 5.66
N SER A 168 -10.89 1.65 6.33
CA SER A 168 -9.80 2.39 5.65
C SER A 168 -8.78 1.45 5.02
N THR A 169 -8.37 0.42 5.75
CA THR A 169 -7.44 -0.61 5.26
C THR A 169 -8.05 -1.37 4.08
N GLY A 170 -9.31 -1.78 4.19
CA GLY A 170 -10.00 -2.47 3.09
C GLY A 170 -10.13 -1.62 1.84
N ARG A 171 -10.44 -0.33 1.99
CA ARG A 171 -10.42 0.62 0.85
C ARG A 171 -9.03 0.71 0.23
N ALA A 172 -8.00 0.85 1.06
CA ALA A 172 -6.62 0.93 0.57
C ALA A 172 -6.18 -0.32 -0.22
N LEU A 173 -6.69 -1.50 0.13
CA LEU A 173 -6.38 -2.75 -0.56
C LEU A 173 -7.15 -2.94 -1.88
N THR A 174 -8.31 -2.31 -2.02
CA THR A 174 -9.23 -2.58 -3.13
C THR A 174 -9.38 -1.42 -4.12
N THR A 175 -8.89 -0.22 -3.80
CA THR A 175 -9.01 0.94 -4.68
C THR A 175 -7.81 1.88 -4.52
N ASN A 176 -7.60 2.75 -5.49
CA ASN A 176 -6.75 3.90 -5.30
C ASN A 176 -7.39 4.86 -4.29
N THR A 177 -6.57 5.54 -3.53
CA THR A 177 -7.02 6.49 -2.51
C THR A 177 -6.54 7.89 -2.87
N ALA A 178 -7.34 8.90 -2.57
CA ALA A 178 -6.97 10.30 -2.69
C ALA A 178 -7.34 11.02 -1.38
N VAL A 179 -6.52 11.97 -0.98
CA VAL A 179 -6.77 12.80 0.19
C VAL A 179 -6.30 14.23 -0.13
N ALA A 180 -7.13 15.21 0.23
CA ALA A 180 -6.73 16.61 0.20
C ALA A 180 -6.01 16.94 1.51
N THR A 181 -4.81 17.56 1.43
CA THR A 181 -3.97 17.97 2.56
C THR A 181 -3.55 19.41 2.45
#